data_8857a8250c3a330e9479b1f7f784139d
#
_entry.id   8857a8250c3a330e9479b1f7f784139d
#
_cell.length_a   1.000
_cell.length_b   1.000
_cell.length_c   1.000
_cell.angle_alpha   90.00
_cell.angle_beta   90.00
_cell.angle_gamma   90.00
#
_symmetry.space_group_name_H-M   'P 1'
#
loop_
_entity.id
_entity.type
_entity.pdbx_description
1 polymer ?
#
loop_
_entity_poly.entity_id
_entity_poly.type
_entity_poly.pdbx_seq_one_letter_code
_entity_poly.pdbx_strand_id
1 'polypeptide(L)'
;MSCLKKTLAVLLFSWVVLLPAAQAAEPQPVEVFSRLPQFYGVSMSPDGQRFAMERNSADGDLAVLMTLDLSTGDAFYLLKADNKKVKINWYRWANNEDLLVSARYEVSRAGKKFFRTRLYLMKYNQQGGDPEMVIDWRHIQRYQNDVGYVPQFQDDVIDYLPDDPDHILMAIDISRPFEKSVFKVNLKNRKISRLIKGKKRIRDWVTDRQGNVRIGISLNYETGDREIFLRDEDDNYEELYAYNVSNDKPVYISGFAADPNILYINKYLGEYKALYKLDLTTREETLVFSDENYDVDGGLIYSPATNDAIGVYHPQAPGGRFYWNDRYAPLQKGLDKLFKDSHNSLRAFSQDEQIYLLYSESDTQPGRYYIGNRKEVTIDFLFAQYPDINTEALSDHERIRFTARDKTEIEGYLTLPKIGEAPYPTVIFPHGGPGVREYSGFDYWTAYFTSRGYAVLRPNFRGSSGYGYSFSESQMQNWGMAMQDDVVDG
;
A
#
# COMPACT_ATOMS: atom_id res chain seq x y z
N MET A 1 -97.00 -16.76 29.95
CA MET A 1 -95.77 -17.55 30.09
C MET A 1 -95.12 -17.65 28.71
N SER A 2 -94.16 -16.77 28.40
CA SER A 2 -93.48 -16.74 27.10
C SER A 2 -92.00 -16.61 27.36
N CYS A 3 -91.25 -17.60 26.88
CA CYS A 3 -89.83 -17.72 27.04
C CYS A 3 -89.09 -16.99 25.90
N LEU A 4 -88.39 -15.94 26.23
CA LEU A 4 -87.61 -15.17 25.24
C LEU A 4 -86.23 -15.80 25.10
N LYS A 5 -85.91 -16.39 23.97
CA LYS A 5 -84.53 -16.83 23.59
C LYS A 5 -83.78 -15.65 23.02
N LYS A 6 -82.69 -15.23 23.72
CA LYS A 6 -81.70 -14.27 23.21
C LYS A 6 -80.61 -15.02 22.47
N THR A 7 -80.54 -14.79 21.17
CA THR A 7 -79.47 -15.27 20.31
C THR A 7 -78.34 -14.23 20.36
N LEU A 8 -77.14 -14.64 20.85
CA LEU A 8 -75.93 -13.81 20.87
C LEU A 8 -75.18 -14.05 19.54
N ALA A 9 -75.14 -13.05 18.67
CA ALA A 9 -74.33 -13.07 17.47
C ALA A 9 -72.88 -12.61 17.77
N VAL A 10 -71.92 -13.52 17.71
CA VAL A 10 -70.50 -13.19 17.85
C VAL A 10 -69.97 -12.74 16.49
N LEU A 11 -69.70 -11.46 16.32
CA LEU A 11 -69.00 -10.88 15.18
C LEU A 11 -67.51 -11.11 15.36
N LEU A 12 -66.92 -12.08 14.63
CA LEU A 12 -65.49 -12.26 14.47
C LEU A 12 -64.93 -11.18 13.51
N PHE A 13 -64.32 -10.15 14.09
CA PHE A 13 -63.52 -9.15 13.35
C PHE A 13 -62.14 -9.77 13.06
N SER A 14 -61.92 -10.27 11.82
CA SER A 14 -60.60 -10.68 11.34
C SER A 14 -59.76 -9.42 11.12
N TRP A 15 -58.85 -9.16 12.00
CA TRP A 15 -57.80 -8.17 11.77
C TRP A 15 -56.81 -8.74 10.75
N VAL A 16 -56.91 -8.32 9.48
CA VAL A 16 -55.84 -8.52 8.50
C VAL A 16 -54.72 -7.52 8.89
N VAL A 17 -53.70 -8.04 9.54
CA VAL A 17 -52.43 -7.29 9.75
C VAL A 17 -51.78 -7.26 8.38
N LEU A 18 -51.93 -6.18 7.64
CA LEU A 18 -51.11 -5.82 6.54
C LEU A 18 -49.72 -5.54 7.09
N LEU A 19 -48.82 -6.54 7.08
CA LEU A 19 -47.40 -6.31 7.26
C LEU A 19 -46.96 -5.39 6.09
N PRO A 20 -46.33 -4.25 6.35
CA PRO A 20 -45.76 -3.45 5.28
C PRO A 20 -44.77 -4.37 4.56
N ALA A 21 -44.99 -4.58 3.26
CA ALA A 21 -43.98 -5.18 2.41
C ALA A 21 -42.69 -4.38 2.62
N ALA A 22 -41.65 -5.03 3.11
CA ALA A 22 -40.32 -4.42 3.19
C ALA A 22 -40.01 -3.91 1.80
N GLN A 23 -40.11 -2.61 1.61
CA GLN A 23 -39.76 -1.96 0.37
C GLN A 23 -38.25 -2.20 0.20
N ALA A 24 -37.85 -3.01 -0.76
CA ALA A 24 -36.43 -3.24 -1.05
C ALA A 24 -35.80 -1.86 -1.21
N ALA A 25 -34.80 -1.56 -0.39
CA ALA A 25 -34.10 -0.28 -0.47
C ALA A 25 -33.58 -0.11 -1.89
N GLU A 26 -33.89 1.02 -2.52
CA GLU A 26 -33.36 1.32 -3.86
C GLU A 26 -31.82 1.23 -3.84
N PRO A 27 -31.22 0.60 -4.87
CA PRO A 27 -29.77 0.54 -4.96
C PRO A 27 -29.17 1.93 -4.94
N GLN A 28 -28.08 2.12 -4.21
CA GLN A 28 -27.34 3.38 -4.23
C GLN A 28 -26.94 3.79 -5.65
N PRO A 29 -26.94 5.09 -5.99
CA PRO A 29 -26.51 5.57 -7.31
C PRO A 29 -25.13 5.07 -7.70
N VAL A 30 -24.89 4.77 -8.98
CA VAL A 30 -23.59 4.28 -9.47
C VAL A 30 -22.46 5.26 -9.21
N GLU A 31 -22.76 6.54 -9.23
CA GLU A 31 -21.84 7.64 -9.01
C GLU A 31 -21.15 7.56 -7.64
N VAL A 32 -21.81 7.01 -6.64
CA VAL A 32 -21.26 6.85 -5.29
C VAL A 32 -20.09 5.85 -5.30
N PHE A 33 -20.20 4.79 -6.10
CA PHE A 33 -19.17 3.75 -6.21
C PHE A 33 -18.09 4.07 -7.25
N SER A 34 -18.40 4.89 -8.25
CA SER A 34 -17.47 5.26 -9.32
C SER A 34 -16.52 6.41 -8.96
N ARG A 35 -16.76 7.09 -7.84
CA ARG A 35 -15.90 8.16 -7.35
C ARG A 35 -14.56 7.61 -6.83
N LEU A 36 -13.51 8.39 -7.04
CA LEU A 36 -12.27 8.19 -6.32
C LEU A 36 -12.46 8.49 -4.82
N PRO A 37 -11.64 7.94 -3.92
CA PRO A 37 -11.69 8.29 -2.49
C PRO A 37 -11.61 9.81 -2.32
N GLN A 38 -12.50 10.40 -1.51
CA GLN A 38 -12.50 11.83 -1.27
C GLN A 38 -11.18 12.29 -0.66
N PHE A 39 -10.67 11.53 0.31
CA PHE A 39 -9.35 11.72 0.90
C PHE A 39 -8.53 10.45 0.76
N TYR A 40 -7.31 10.59 0.24
CA TYR A 40 -6.44 9.47 -0.01
C TYR A 40 -5.00 9.79 0.40
N GLY A 41 -4.25 8.74 0.80
CA GLY A 41 -2.82 8.85 1.05
C GLY A 41 -2.44 9.73 2.23
N VAL A 42 -3.31 9.87 3.26
CA VAL A 42 -3.03 10.72 4.41
C VAL A 42 -1.68 10.37 5.02
N SER A 43 -0.81 11.37 5.12
CA SER A 43 0.56 11.29 5.60
C SER A 43 0.80 12.36 6.67
N MET A 44 1.51 12.00 7.73
CA MET A 44 1.77 12.85 8.88
C MET A 44 3.22 13.36 8.86
N SER A 45 3.43 14.64 9.20
CA SER A 45 4.75 15.23 9.38
C SER A 45 5.51 14.57 10.53
N PRO A 46 6.87 14.62 10.55
CA PRO A 46 7.65 13.99 11.62
C PRO A 46 7.30 14.49 13.02
N ASP A 47 6.91 15.76 13.19
CA ASP A 47 6.49 16.33 14.47
C ASP A 47 5.03 15.96 14.88
N GLY A 48 4.27 15.32 13.97
CA GLY A 48 2.88 14.95 14.21
C GLY A 48 1.90 16.12 14.18
N GLN A 49 2.34 17.33 13.79
CA GLN A 49 1.50 18.53 13.83
C GLN A 49 0.79 18.81 12.51
N ARG A 50 1.20 18.19 11.40
CA ARG A 50 0.66 18.46 10.07
C ARG A 50 0.34 17.19 9.33
N PHE A 51 -0.67 17.27 8.47
CA PHE A 51 -1.04 16.20 7.54
C PHE A 51 -0.92 16.69 6.10
N ALA A 52 -0.53 15.78 5.22
CA ALA A 52 -0.65 15.93 3.78
C ALA A 52 -1.60 14.86 3.25
N MET A 53 -2.45 15.21 2.29
CA MET A 53 -3.41 14.29 1.69
C MET A 53 -3.79 14.73 0.28
N GLU A 54 -4.18 13.77 -0.53
CA GLU A 54 -4.83 14.01 -1.79
C GLU A 54 -6.35 14.09 -1.59
N ARG A 55 -6.97 15.15 -2.08
CA ARG A 55 -8.42 15.32 -2.13
C ARG A 55 -8.89 15.26 -3.56
N ASN A 56 -9.75 14.31 -3.88
CA ASN A 56 -10.34 14.17 -5.20
C ASN A 56 -11.65 14.97 -5.30
N SER A 57 -11.90 15.54 -6.47
CA SER A 57 -13.20 16.13 -6.81
C SER A 57 -14.25 15.04 -6.98
N ALA A 58 -15.52 15.40 -6.82
CA ALA A 58 -16.63 14.44 -6.90
C ALA A 58 -16.76 13.76 -8.28
N ASP A 59 -16.33 14.44 -9.36
CA ASP A 59 -16.29 13.90 -10.72
C ASP A 59 -15.02 13.07 -11.01
N GLY A 60 -14.04 13.06 -10.09
CA GLY A 60 -12.76 12.35 -10.24
C GLY A 60 -11.79 12.99 -11.24
N ASP A 61 -12.16 14.11 -11.87
CA ASP A 61 -11.34 14.76 -12.89
C ASP A 61 -10.16 15.54 -12.30
N LEU A 62 -10.24 15.90 -11.03
CA LEU A 62 -9.23 16.69 -10.35
C LEU A 62 -8.78 16.04 -9.03
N ALA A 63 -7.47 16.03 -8.81
CA ALA A 63 -6.86 15.75 -7.53
C ALA A 63 -6.14 17.02 -7.03
N VAL A 64 -6.27 17.28 -5.75
CA VAL A 64 -5.60 18.40 -5.09
C VAL A 64 -4.77 17.85 -3.94
N LEU A 65 -3.45 18.03 -4.01
CA LEU A 65 -2.59 17.83 -2.85
C LEU A 65 -2.81 18.98 -1.89
N MET A 66 -3.21 18.66 -0.69
CA MET A 66 -3.42 19.63 0.38
C MET A 66 -2.71 19.26 1.65
N THR A 67 -2.47 20.23 2.50
CA THR A 67 -1.98 20.04 3.86
C THR A 67 -2.94 20.67 4.85
N LEU A 68 -2.91 20.14 6.07
CA LEU A 68 -3.65 20.65 7.23
C LEU A 68 -2.66 20.82 8.39
N ASP A 69 -2.61 21.99 8.95
CA ASP A 69 -1.87 22.28 10.19
C ASP A 69 -2.82 22.17 11.38
N LEU A 70 -2.60 21.20 12.26
CA LEU A 70 -3.49 20.96 13.41
C LEU A 70 -3.39 22.04 14.48
N SER A 71 -2.24 22.72 14.56
CA SER A 71 -2.03 23.75 15.60
C SER A 71 -2.82 25.03 15.35
N THR A 72 -3.07 25.35 14.05
CA THR A 72 -3.81 26.54 13.62
C THR A 72 -5.20 26.20 13.05
N GLY A 73 -5.38 24.97 12.58
CA GLY A 73 -6.56 24.55 11.82
C GLY A 73 -6.52 24.99 10.35
N ASP A 74 -5.42 25.55 9.89
CA ASP A 74 -5.29 26.05 8.51
C ASP A 74 -5.07 24.91 7.52
N ALA A 75 -5.76 25.02 6.38
CA ALA A 75 -5.61 24.11 5.24
C ALA A 75 -5.00 24.85 4.04
N PHE A 76 -3.99 24.25 3.42
CA PHE A 76 -3.30 24.81 2.26
C PHE A 76 -3.46 23.89 1.05
N TYR A 77 -3.71 24.46 -0.12
CA TYR A 77 -3.87 23.75 -1.38
C TYR A 77 -2.60 23.91 -2.21
N LEU A 78 -1.75 22.90 -2.23
CA LEU A 78 -0.40 22.96 -2.77
C LEU A 78 -0.34 22.79 -4.27
N LEU A 79 -0.94 21.71 -4.77
CA LEU A 79 -0.84 21.30 -6.16
C LEU A 79 -2.19 20.77 -6.65
N LYS A 80 -2.55 21.14 -7.89
CA LYS A 80 -3.71 20.63 -8.59
C LYS A 80 -3.26 19.74 -9.76
N ALA A 81 -3.76 18.53 -9.84
CA ALA A 81 -3.54 17.59 -10.93
C ALA A 81 -4.87 17.31 -11.65
N ASP A 82 -4.82 17.10 -12.97
CA ASP A 82 -6.03 16.85 -13.77
C ASP A 82 -6.40 15.37 -13.88
N ASN A 83 -5.71 14.48 -13.18
CA ASN A 83 -5.88 13.02 -13.20
C ASN A 83 -5.85 12.34 -14.58
N LYS A 84 -5.78 13.12 -15.67
CA LYS A 84 -5.75 12.65 -17.07
C LYS A 84 -4.35 12.74 -17.65
N LYS A 85 -3.73 13.92 -17.62
CA LYS A 85 -2.41 14.20 -18.20
C LYS A 85 -1.30 14.18 -17.15
N VAL A 86 -1.60 14.75 -15.98
CA VAL A 86 -0.68 14.81 -14.84
C VAL A 86 -1.36 14.18 -13.64
N LYS A 87 -0.69 13.21 -13.02
CA LYS A 87 -1.16 12.57 -11.80
C LYS A 87 -0.15 12.75 -10.69
N ILE A 88 -0.62 12.97 -9.47
CA ILE A 88 0.19 12.81 -8.27
C ILE A 88 0.54 11.32 -8.18
N ASN A 89 1.84 10.99 -8.18
CA ASN A 89 2.30 9.62 -8.14
C ASN A 89 2.47 9.16 -6.69
N TRP A 90 3.15 9.98 -5.91
CA TRP A 90 3.31 9.84 -4.46
C TRP A 90 3.78 11.16 -3.87
N TYR A 91 3.63 11.32 -2.55
CA TYR A 91 4.21 12.43 -1.78
C TYR A 91 4.64 11.93 -0.41
N ARG A 92 5.65 12.60 0.15
CA ARG A 92 6.20 12.28 1.46
C ARG A 92 6.84 13.50 2.10
N TRP A 93 6.71 13.62 3.41
CA TRP A 93 7.42 14.61 4.19
C TRP A 93 8.92 14.33 4.15
N ALA A 94 9.71 15.33 3.77
CA ALA A 94 11.16 15.29 3.89
C ALA A 94 11.61 15.74 5.28
N ASN A 95 10.87 16.69 5.85
CA ASN A 95 11.00 17.21 7.21
C ASN A 95 9.66 17.81 7.64
N ASN A 96 9.62 18.61 8.73
CA ASN A 96 8.37 19.20 9.22
C ASN A 96 7.76 20.25 8.28
N GLU A 97 8.53 20.84 7.37
CA GLU A 97 8.09 21.94 6.51
C GLU A 97 7.99 21.59 5.02
N ASP A 98 8.78 20.61 4.60
CA ASP A 98 8.98 20.31 3.20
C ASP A 98 8.34 18.97 2.81
N LEU A 99 7.57 19.00 1.71
CA LEU A 99 7.06 17.82 1.03
C LEU A 99 7.81 17.56 -0.26
N LEU A 100 8.20 16.32 -0.47
CA LEU A 100 8.58 15.79 -1.77
C LEU A 100 7.32 15.25 -2.46
N VAL A 101 7.11 15.67 -3.69
CA VAL A 101 5.94 15.30 -4.49
C VAL A 101 6.39 14.75 -5.83
N SER A 102 6.11 13.48 -6.09
CA SER A 102 6.32 12.90 -7.41
C SER A 102 5.09 13.11 -8.28
N ALA A 103 5.27 13.69 -9.44
CA ALA A 103 4.25 13.77 -10.46
C ALA A 103 4.60 12.86 -11.66
N ARG A 104 3.56 12.17 -12.15
CA ARG A 104 3.61 11.29 -13.31
C ARG A 104 2.83 11.89 -14.45
N TYR A 105 3.42 11.93 -15.65
CA TYR A 105 2.76 12.43 -16.84
C TYR A 105 3.05 11.58 -18.07
N GLU A 106 2.05 11.51 -18.95
CA GLU A 106 2.16 10.77 -20.21
C GLU A 106 2.99 11.56 -21.23
N VAL A 107 3.88 10.86 -21.89
CA VAL A 107 4.63 11.36 -23.04
C VAL A 107 4.51 10.39 -24.21
N SER A 108 4.63 10.91 -25.43
CA SER A 108 4.63 10.07 -26.64
C SER A 108 5.95 10.24 -27.40
N ARG A 109 6.53 9.12 -27.84
CA ARG A 109 7.71 9.11 -28.72
C ARG A 109 7.49 8.05 -29.81
N ALA A 110 7.62 8.43 -31.06
CA ALA A 110 7.40 7.56 -32.20
C ALA A 110 6.06 6.78 -32.14
N GLY A 111 4.97 7.44 -31.72
CA GLY A 111 3.64 6.84 -31.58
C GLY A 111 3.44 5.94 -30.35
N LYS A 112 4.46 5.69 -29.57
CA LYS A 112 4.37 4.91 -28.33
C LYS A 112 4.19 5.85 -27.13
N LYS A 113 3.20 5.56 -26.32
CA LYS A 113 2.92 6.26 -25.06
C LYS A 113 3.67 5.62 -23.91
N PHE A 114 4.26 6.43 -23.04
CA PHE A 114 4.91 5.99 -21.81
C PHE A 114 4.83 7.10 -20.76
N PHE A 115 5.07 6.75 -19.51
CA PHE A 115 5.07 7.72 -18.42
C PHE A 115 6.48 8.16 -18.09
N ARG A 116 6.57 9.43 -17.64
CA ARG A 116 7.75 10.00 -16.98
C ARG A 116 7.37 10.45 -15.58
N THR A 117 8.32 10.37 -14.65
CA THR A 117 8.16 10.96 -13.31
C THR A 117 9.12 12.12 -13.10
N ARG A 118 8.69 13.05 -12.26
CA ARG A 118 9.50 14.19 -11.79
C ARG A 118 9.23 14.40 -10.33
N LEU A 119 10.30 14.68 -9.58
CA LEU A 119 10.22 14.99 -8.15
C LEU A 119 10.25 16.49 -7.95
N TYR A 120 9.34 16.98 -7.17
CA TYR A 120 9.19 18.38 -6.79
C TYR A 120 9.32 18.55 -5.29
N LEU A 121 9.83 19.71 -4.87
CA LEU A 121 9.89 20.17 -3.50
C LEU A 121 8.85 21.27 -3.29
N MET A 122 8.06 21.16 -2.23
CA MET A 122 7.00 22.13 -1.89
C MET A 122 7.00 22.39 -0.39
N LYS A 123 6.80 23.65 0.01
CA LYS A 123 6.52 23.98 1.40
C LYS A 123 5.09 23.60 1.77
N TYR A 124 4.86 23.11 2.98
CA TYR A 124 3.52 22.68 3.42
C TYR A 124 2.47 23.79 3.39
N ASN A 125 2.89 25.06 3.57
CA ASN A 125 2.01 26.23 3.61
C ASN A 125 2.06 27.06 2.31
N GLN A 126 2.68 26.55 1.26
CA GLN A 126 2.72 27.19 -0.05
C GLN A 126 1.36 27.04 -0.73
N GLN A 127 0.58 28.11 -0.78
CA GLN A 127 -0.73 28.10 -1.41
C GLN A 127 -0.61 28.48 -2.88
N GLY A 128 -0.69 27.49 -3.77
CA GLY A 128 -0.47 27.67 -5.19
C GLY A 128 1.00 27.98 -5.51
N GLY A 129 1.31 28.16 -6.76
CA GLY A 129 2.66 28.46 -7.22
C GLY A 129 3.30 27.30 -7.99
N ASP A 130 4.39 27.63 -8.68
CA ASP A 130 5.12 26.63 -9.46
C ASP A 130 5.97 25.77 -8.54
N PRO A 131 5.78 24.45 -8.52
CA PRO A 131 6.59 23.56 -7.73
C PRO A 131 8.03 23.53 -8.24
N GLU A 132 9.00 23.50 -7.34
CA GLU A 132 10.40 23.47 -7.69
C GLU A 132 10.87 22.04 -7.99
N MET A 133 11.38 21.78 -9.20
CA MET A 133 11.96 20.48 -9.53
C MET A 133 13.22 20.23 -8.70
N VAL A 134 13.30 19.06 -8.08
CA VAL A 134 14.48 18.60 -7.33
C VAL A 134 15.65 18.35 -8.26
N ILE A 135 15.41 17.69 -9.39
CA ILE A 135 16.39 17.47 -10.45
C ILE A 135 15.92 18.24 -11.71
N ASP A 136 16.68 19.25 -12.12
CA ASP A 136 16.41 20.02 -13.32
C ASP A 136 17.36 19.68 -14.49
N TRP A 137 17.15 20.31 -15.64
CA TRP A 137 17.96 20.04 -16.84
C TRP A 137 19.44 20.43 -16.68
N ARG A 138 19.80 21.39 -15.80
CA ARG A 138 21.19 21.79 -15.54
C ARG A 138 21.94 20.70 -14.80
N HIS A 139 21.26 20.02 -13.87
CA HIS A 139 21.81 18.85 -13.18
C HIS A 139 22.05 17.70 -14.17
N ILE A 140 21.08 17.45 -15.06
CA ILE A 140 21.21 16.42 -16.10
C ILE A 140 22.41 16.71 -17.00
N GLN A 141 22.50 17.93 -17.55
CA GLN A 141 23.63 18.31 -18.42
C GLN A 141 25.01 18.16 -17.76
N ARG A 142 25.09 18.46 -16.46
CA ARG A 142 26.35 18.38 -15.71
C ARG A 142 26.89 16.96 -15.59
N TYR A 143 26.01 15.96 -15.49
CA TYR A 143 26.38 14.57 -15.18
C TYR A 143 26.11 13.60 -16.33
N GLN A 144 25.42 13.98 -17.38
CA GLN A 144 25.16 13.11 -18.53
C GLN A 144 26.43 12.88 -19.35
N ASN A 145 26.63 11.64 -19.77
CA ASN A 145 27.69 11.29 -20.73
C ASN A 145 27.14 11.20 -22.15
N ASP A 146 25.83 10.97 -22.29
CA ASP A 146 25.15 10.79 -23.57
C ASP A 146 24.24 11.99 -23.84
N VAL A 147 24.66 12.84 -24.77
CA VAL A 147 23.97 14.09 -25.08
C VAL A 147 22.56 13.81 -25.59
N GLY A 148 21.56 14.38 -24.90
CA GLY A 148 20.15 14.21 -25.24
C GLY A 148 19.43 13.09 -24.49
N TYR A 149 20.11 12.30 -23.68
CA TYR A 149 19.45 11.36 -22.78
C TYR A 149 18.85 12.10 -21.56
N VAL A 150 17.59 11.83 -21.28
CA VAL A 150 16.90 12.34 -20.10
C VAL A 150 16.28 11.15 -19.36
N PRO A 151 16.63 10.92 -18.08
CA PRO A 151 16.06 9.84 -17.29
C PRO A 151 14.53 9.85 -17.34
N GLN A 152 13.96 8.67 -17.52
CA GLN A 152 12.50 8.50 -17.51
C GLN A 152 11.94 8.73 -16.13
N PHE A 153 12.56 8.13 -15.12
CA PHE A 153 12.17 8.22 -13.72
C PHE A 153 13.17 9.09 -12.95
N GLN A 154 12.67 10.15 -12.32
CA GLN A 154 13.50 11.10 -11.57
C GLN A 154 12.92 11.32 -10.16
N ASP A 155 12.40 10.28 -9.55
CA ASP A 155 11.73 10.30 -8.27
C ASP A 155 12.14 9.16 -7.35
N ASP A 156 13.21 8.43 -7.69
CA ASP A 156 13.73 7.32 -6.90
C ASP A 156 14.56 7.86 -5.71
N VAL A 157 13.88 8.17 -4.60
CA VAL A 157 14.49 8.57 -3.33
C VAL A 157 14.78 7.30 -2.53
N ILE A 158 16.05 6.99 -2.37
CA ILE A 158 16.51 5.78 -1.66
C ILE A 158 16.73 6.01 -0.16
N ASP A 159 16.91 7.29 0.26
CA ASP A 159 17.00 7.64 1.67
C ASP A 159 16.55 9.09 1.92
N TYR A 160 15.83 9.30 3.01
CA TYR A 160 15.35 10.62 3.45
C TYR A 160 16.25 11.26 4.51
N LEU A 161 17.32 10.57 4.91
CA LEU A 161 18.34 11.03 5.84
C LEU A 161 17.73 11.70 7.10
N PRO A 162 17.05 10.95 7.98
CA PRO A 162 16.32 11.54 9.10
C PRO A 162 17.18 12.40 10.02
N ASP A 163 18.48 12.13 10.11
CA ASP A 163 19.45 12.89 10.90
C ASP A 163 20.04 14.10 10.13
N ASP A 164 19.74 14.23 8.82
CA ASP A 164 20.18 15.33 7.97
C ASP A 164 18.98 15.87 7.14
N PRO A 165 18.04 16.58 7.78
CA PRO A 165 16.75 16.96 7.18
C PRO A 165 16.86 17.92 5.98
N ASP A 166 18.07 18.41 5.70
CA ASP A 166 18.34 19.28 4.56
C ASP A 166 18.72 18.49 3.29
N HIS A 167 18.89 17.18 3.39
CA HIS A 167 19.34 16.35 2.29
C HIS A 167 18.49 15.09 2.11
N ILE A 168 18.54 14.53 0.89
CA ILE A 168 18.05 13.20 0.54
C ILE A 168 19.07 12.48 -0.32
N LEU A 169 18.97 11.15 -0.41
CA LEU A 169 19.69 10.36 -1.39
C LEU A 169 18.76 9.90 -2.51
N MET A 170 19.19 10.09 -3.75
CA MET A 170 18.42 9.67 -4.92
C MET A 170 19.26 8.79 -5.84
N ALA A 171 18.64 7.74 -6.37
CA ALA A 171 19.25 6.85 -7.36
C ALA A 171 18.71 7.17 -8.76
N ILE A 172 19.56 7.73 -9.64
CA ILE A 172 19.12 8.20 -10.97
C ILE A 172 20.17 7.83 -12.02
N ASP A 173 19.71 7.42 -13.18
CA ASP A 173 20.54 7.01 -14.32
C ASP A 173 20.93 8.19 -15.25
N ILE A 174 21.29 9.35 -14.67
CA ILE A 174 21.64 10.56 -15.43
C ILE A 174 22.83 10.33 -16.37
N SER A 175 23.86 9.61 -15.90
CA SER A 175 25.12 9.48 -16.63
C SER A 175 25.02 8.50 -17.81
N ARG A 176 24.29 7.42 -17.63
CA ARG A 176 24.03 6.39 -18.65
C ARG A 176 22.67 5.75 -18.43
N PRO A 177 21.94 5.41 -19.49
CA PRO A 177 20.68 4.69 -19.38
C PRO A 177 20.82 3.41 -18.56
N PHE A 178 19.92 3.20 -17.62
CA PHE A 178 19.82 2.01 -16.76
C PHE A 178 21.01 1.78 -15.79
N GLU A 179 21.95 2.73 -15.68
CA GLU A 179 23.03 2.68 -14.69
C GLU A 179 22.79 3.77 -13.65
N LYS A 180 22.00 3.46 -12.61
CA LYS A 180 21.66 4.43 -11.54
C LYS A 180 22.90 4.80 -10.73
N SER A 181 23.27 6.07 -10.75
CA SER A 181 24.22 6.69 -9.83
C SER A 181 23.47 7.18 -8.58
N VAL A 182 24.13 7.20 -7.42
CA VAL A 182 23.55 7.78 -6.21
C VAL A 182 24.03 9.22 -6.04
N PHE A 183 23.07 10.10 -5.83
CA PHE A 183 23.30 11.53 -5.60
C PHE A 183 22.78 11.95 -4.24
N LYS A 184 23.59 12.72 -3.48
CA LYS A 184 23.13 13.49 -2.34
C LYS A 184 22.60 14.82 -2.85
N VAL A 185 21.37 15.13 -2.50
CA VAL A 185 20.63 16.31 -2.97
C VAL A 185 20.34 17.20 -1.78
N ASN A 186 20.77 18.46 -1.81
CA ASN A 186 20.43 19.45 -0.81
C ASN A 186 19.08 20.10 -1.15
N LEU A 187 18.11 19.99 -0.26
CA LEU A 187 16.74 20.46 -0.47
C LEU A 187 16.62 22.00 -0.42
N LYS A 188 17.49 22.70 0.33
CA LYS A 188 17.46 24.16 0.47
C LYS A 188 17.96 24.89 -0.77
N ASN A 189 19.05 24.42 -1.36
CA ASN A 189 19.69 25.09 -2.50
C ASN A 189 19.73 24.25 -3.78
N ARG A 190 19.20 23.02 -3.73
CA ARG A 190 19.08 22.05 -4.84
C ARG A 190 20.43 21.67 -5.46
N LYS A 191 21.52 21.85 -4.74
CA LYS A 191 22.82 21.34 -5.18
C LYS A 191 22.81 19.81 -5.08
N ILE A 192 23.37 19.18 -6.10
CA ILE A 192 23.55 17.74 -6.11
C ILE A 192 25.04 17.39 -6.17
N SER A 193 25.42 16.35 -5.46
CA SER A 193 26.75 15.75 -5.52
C SER A 193 26.62 14.26 -5.71
N ARG A 194 27.41 13.70 -6.63
CA ARG A 194 27.40 12.25 -6.88
C ARG A 194 28.23 11.56 -5.82
N LEU A 195 27.59 10.68 -5.04
CA LEU A 195 28.25 9.83 -4.05
C LEU A 195 28.79 8.56 -4.69
N ILE A 196 27.97 7.92 -5.51
CA ILE A 196 28.33 6.66 -6.19
C ILE A 196 28.06 6.80 -7.68
N LYS A 197 29.03 6.42 -8.48
CA LYS A 197 28.87 6.29 -9.93
C LYS A 197 28.13 4.99 -10.25
N GLY A 198 27.13 5.07 -11.12
CA GLY A 198 26.40 3.90 -11.59
C GLY A 198 27.31 2.84 -12.15
N LYS A 199 27.03 1.59 -11.83
CA LYS A 199 27.78 0.41 -12.28
C LYS A 199 26.91 -0.41 -13.23
N LYS A 200 27.55 -0.98 -14.24
CA LYS A 200 26.89 -1.87 -15.20
C LYS A 200 26.20 -3.01 -14.44
N ARG A 201 24.94 -3.25 -14.78
CA ARG A 201 24.05 -4.26 -14.17
C ARG A 201 23.44 -3.89 -12.81
N ILE A 202 24.01 -3.00 -11.99
CA ILE A 202 23.35 -2.59 -10.75
C ILE A 202 22.12 -1.74 -11.10
N ARG A 203 20.96 -2.18 -10.64
CA ARG A 203 19.65 -1.57 -10.88
C ARG A 203 19.13 -0.79 -9.70
N ASP A 204 19.39 -1.31 -8.49
CA ASP A 204 18.89 -0.73 -7.26
C ASP A 204 19.98 -0.64 -6.21
N TRP A 205 19.86 0.36 -5.34
CA TRP A 205 20.75 0.64 -4.22
C TRP A 205 19.97 0.66 -2.93
N VAL A 206 20.53 0.10 -1.85
CA VAL A 206 19.93 0.13 -0.52
C VAL A 206 20.91 0.76 0.46
N THR A 207 20.40 1.66 1.29
CA THR A 207 21.13 2.36 2.35
C THR A 207 20.96 1.63 3.69
N ASP A 208 21.96 1.77 4.57
CA ASP A 208 21.76 1.50 5.99
C ASP A 208 20.96 2.64 6.66
N ARG A 209 20.73 2.52 7.96
CA ARG A 209 19.96 3.53 8.71
C ARG A 209 20.74 4.78 9.07
N GLN A 210 22.02 4.84 8.72
CA GLN A 210 22.91 6.01 8.83
C GLN A 210 23.06 6.76 7.50
N GLY A 211 22.37 6.31 6.44
CA GLY A 211 22.42 6.93 5.11
C GLY A 211 23.62 6.51 4.26
N ASN A 212 24.35 5.44 4.64
CA ASN A 212 25.41 4.91 3.80
C ASN A 212 24.84 3.92 2.79
N VAL A 213 25.23 4.01 1.53
CA VAL A 213 24.84 3.04 0.51
C VAL A 213 25.64 1.76 0.70
N ARG A 214 24.95 0.68 1.10
CA ARG A 214 25.58 -0.59 1.50
C ARG A 214 25.31 -1.74 0.56
N ILE A 215 24.15 -1.76 -0.12
CA ILE A 215 23.76 -2.88 -0.99
C ILE A 215 23.57 -2.37 -2.41
N GLY A 216 24.16 -3.11 -3.37
CA GLY A 216 23.86 -3.01 -4.79
C GLY A 216 23.15 -4.27 -5.28
N ILE A 217 22.02 -4.12 -5.96
CA ILE A 217 21.26 -5.23 -6.52
C ILE A 217 21.37 -5.21 -8.03
N SER A 218 21.90 -6.29 -8.63
CA SER A 218 21.97 -6.47 -10.06
C SER A 218 20.76 -7.25 -10.59
N LEU A 219 20.45 -7.07 -11.86
CA LEU A 219 19.56 -7.92 -12.61
C LEU A 219 19.97 -7.94 -14.10
N ASN A 220 20.23 -9.12 -14.59
CA ASN A 220 20.40 -9.36 -16.01
C ASN A 220 19.07 -9.77 -16.64
N TYR A 221 18.46 -8.87 -17.40
CA TYR A 221 17.14 -9.13 -18.02
C TYR A 221 17.18 -10.20 -19.12
N GLU A 222 18.36 -10.52 -19.66
CA GLU A 222 18.50 -11.52 -20.72
C GLU A 222 18.55 -12.95 -20.14
N THR A 223 19.24 -13.12 -19.02
CA THR A 223 19.45 -14.45 -18.41
C THR A 223 18.57 -14.68 -17.19
N GLY A 224 18.03 -13.63 -16.57
CA GLY A 224 17.31 -13.71 -15.31
C GLY A 224 18.21 -13.80 -14.07
N ASP A 225 19.55 -13.69 -14.24
CA ASP A 225 20.47 -13.75 -13.11
C ASP A 225 20.39 -12.49 -12.28
N ARG A 226 20.29 -12.67 -10.98
CA ARG A 226 20.28 -11.63 -9.96
C ARG A 226 21.42 -11.85 -8.98
N GLU A 227 22.14 -10.78 -8.71
CA GLU A 227 23.25 -10.77 -7.76
C GLU A 227 23.01 -9.65 -6.74
N ILE A 228 23.33 -9.91 -5.48
CA ILE A 228 23.22 -8.95 -4.38
C ILE A 228 24.61 -8.76 -3.79
N PHE A 229 25.10 -7.53 -3.83
CA PHE A 229 26.44 -7.18 -3.39
C PHE A 229 26.40 -6.32 -2.13
N LEU A 230 27.26 -6.64 -1.16
CA LEU A 230 27.63 -5.77 -0.07
C LEU A 230 28.75 -4.84 -0.53
N ARG A 231 28.56 -3.54 -0.35
CA ARG A 231 29.54 -2.51 -0.61
C ARG A 231 30.21 -2.08 0.70
N ASP A 232 31.54 -2.02 0.72
CA ASP A 232 32.32 -1.47 1.81
C ASP A 232 32.64 0.04 1.62
N GLU A 233 33.34 0.62 2.58
CA GLU A 233 33.72 2.03 2.58
C GLU A 233 34.74 2.38 1.46
N ASP A 234 35.54 1.42 1.03
CA ASP A 234 36.54 1.55 -0.02
C ASP A 234 35.96 1.33 -1.43
N ASP A 235 34.65 1.21 -1.57
CA ASP A 235 33.91 0.94 -2.82
C ASP A 235 34.21 -0.46 -3.41
N ASN A 236 34.63 -1.45 -2.57
CA ASN A 236 34.67 -2.85 -2.95
C ASN A 236 33.30 -3.49 -2.85
N TYR A 237 33.08 -4.54 -3.62
CA TYR A 237 31.81 -5.24 -3.73
C TYR A 237 32.02 -6.73 -3.48
N GLU A 238 31.45 -7.24 -2.41
CA GLU A 238 31.39 -8.65 -2.05
C GLU A 238 30.02 -9.21 -2.42
N GLU A 239 29.97 -10.34 -3.13
CA GLU A 239 28.71 -11.00 -3.43
C GLU A 239 28.15 -11.68 -2.17
N LEU A 240 26.92 -11.28 -1.78
CA LEU A 240 26.18 -11.91 -0.69
C LEU A 240 25.32 -13.06 -1.18
N TYR A 241 24.62 -12.84 -2.30
CA TYR A 241 23.71 -13.82 -2.89
C TYR A 241 23.73 -13.71 -4.41
N ALA A 242 23.62 -14.87 -5.08
CA ALA A 242 23.38 -14.97 -6.50
C ALA A 242 22.31 -16.04 -6.77
N TYR A 243 21.36 -15.75 -7.65
CA TYR A 243 20.30 -16.68 -8.04
C TYR A 243 19.69 -16.30 -9.39
N ASN A 244 19.03 -17.27 -10.02
CA ASN A 244 18.25 -17.03 -11.24
C ASN A 244 16.76 -16.92 -10.91
N VAL A 245 16.12 -15.80 -11.29
CA VAL A 245 14.73 -15.52 -10.93
C VAL A 245 13.70 -16.51 -11.49
N SER A 246 14.08 -17.30 -12.50
CA SER A 246 13.18 -18.27 -13.13
C SER A 246 13.30 -19.68 -12.54
N ASN A 247 14.42 -19.99 -11.86
CA ASN A 247 14.77 -21.37 -11.49
C ASN A 247 15.01 -21.55 -9.99
N ASP A 248 15.41 -20.47 -9.29
CA ASP A 248 15.81 -20.54 -7.89
C ASP A 248 14.78 -19.87 -6.97
N LYS A 249 14.79 -20.26 -5.70
CA LYS A 249 14.07 -19.52 -4.67
C LYS A 249 14.80 -18.22 -4.37
N PRO A 250 14.16 -17.06 -4.58
CA PRO A 250 14.82 -15.78 -4.43
C PRO A 250 15.12 -15.40 -2.97
N VAL A 251 16.12 -14.53 -2.79
CA VAL A 251 16.40 -13.79 -1.56
C VAL A 251 16.09 -12.31 -1.80
N TYR A 252 15.33 -11.71 -0.89
CA TYR A 252 14.96 -10.29 -0.97
C TYR A 252 15.59 -9.52 0.18
N ILE A 253 16.12 -8.34 -0.11
CA ILE A 253 16.61 -7.41 0.90
C ILE A 253 15.41 -6.63 1.44
N SER A 254 15.16 -6.75 2.75
CA SER A 254 14.07 -6.05 3.43
C SER A 254 14.51 -4.73 4.04
N GLY A 255 15.79 -4.58 4.40
CA GLY A 255 16.37 -3.35 4.92
C GLY A 255 17.33 -3.60 6.08
N PHE A 256 17.95 -2.55 6.59
CA PHE A 256 18.89 -2.63 7.72
C PHE A 256 18.20 -2.40 9.06
N ALA A 257 18.76 -2.97 10.13
CA ALA A 257 18.50 -2.55 11.50
C ALA A 257 19.18 -1.19 11.79
N ALA A 258 18.98 -0.62 13.00
CA ALA A 258 19.77 0.52 13.46
C ALA A 258 21.27 0.17 13.53
N ASP A 259 21.62 -1.07 13.87
CA ASP A 259 22.98 -1.58 13.69
C ASP A 259 23.25 -1.83 12.21
N PRO A 260 24.22 -1.14 11.58
CA PRO A 260 24.51 -1.27 10.15
C PRO A 260 25.11 -2.65 9.76
N ASN A 261 25.47 -3.47 10.74
CA ASN A 261 25.92 -4.84 10.49
C ASN A 261 24.78 -5.87 10.49
N ILE A 262 23.55 -5.45 10.80
CA ILE A 262 22.39 -6.33 10.79
C ILE A 262 21.50 -5.99 9.60
N LEU A 263 21.39 -6.93 8.66
CA LEU A 263 20.55 -6.83 7.49
C LEU A 263 19.34 -7.76 7.63
N TYR A 264 18.15 -7.25 7.39
CA TYR A 264 16.95 -8.08 7.30
C TYR A 264 16.78 -8.57 5.86
N ILE A 265 16.52 -9.85 5.72
CA ILE A 265 16.27 -10.52 4.43
C ILE A 265 15.02 -11.38 4.51
N ASN A 266 14.31 -11.49 3.40
CA ASN A 266 13.26 -12.49 3.22
C ASN A 266 13.77 -13.60 2.33
N LYS A 267 13.61 -14.85 2.77
CA LYS A 267 13.91 -16.06 2.00
C LYS A 267 12.95 -17.19 2.37
N TYR A 268 12.88 -18.21 1.55
CA TYR A 268 11.99 -19.33 1.79
C TYR A 268 12.45 -20.22 2.94
N LEU A 269 11.56 -20.43 3.92
CA LEU A 269 11.62 -21.48 4.91
C LEU A 269 10.64 -22.58 4.48
N GLY A 270 11.15 -23.62 3.80
CA GLY A 270 10.29 -24.59 3.16
C GLY A 270 9.48 -23.97 2.02
N GLU A 271 8.16 -23.94 2.14
CA GLU A 271 7.25 -23.44 1.12
C GLU A 271 7.06 -21.91 1.20
N TYR A 272 7.09 -21.33 2.40
CA TYR A 272 6.74 -19.93 2.63
C TYR A 272 7.96 -19.04 2.88
N LYS A 273 7.87 -17.76 2.46
CA LYS A 273 8.88 -16.76 2.80
C LYS A 273 8.84 -16.45 4.29
N ALA A 274 10.01 -16.31 4.89
CA ALA A 274 10.18 -15.92 6.27
C ALA A 274 11.21 -14.79 6.38
N LEU A 275 11.11 -14.01 7.43
CA LEU A 275 12.00 -12.89 7.72
C LEU A 275 13.16 -13.35 8.59
N TYR A 276 14.38 -13.06 8.16
CA TYR A 276 15.63 -13.35 8.86
C TYR A 276 16.43 -12.08 9.13
N LYS A 277 17.26 -12.12 10.16
CA LYS A 277 18.40 -11.24 10.36
C LYS A 277 19.65 -11.93 9.85
N LEU A 278 20.43 -11.23 9.04
CA LEU A 278 21.76 -11.61 8.63
C LEU A 278 22.76 -10.68 9.34
N ASP A 279 23.64 -11.25 10.15
CA ASP A 279 24.81 -10.55 10.67
C ASP A 279 25.87 -10.49 9.57
N LEU A 280 26.20 -9.29 9.09
CA LEU A 280 27.14 -9.08 7.99
C LEU A 280 28.58 -9.36 8.39
N THR A 281 28.91 -9.44 9.69
CA THR A 281 30.26 -9.75 10.18
C THR A 281 30.48 -11.25 10.29
N THR A 282 29.52 -11.96 10.91
CA THR A 282 29.63 -13.41 11.17
C THR A 282 29.03 -14.25 10.04
N ARG A 283 28.17 -13.66 9.19
CA ARG A 283 27.36 -14.33 8.16
C ARG A 283 26.30 -15.25 8.74
N GLU A 284 26.03 -15.16 10.04
CA GLU A 284 24.98 -15.93 10.69
C GLU A 284 23.60 -15.36 10.35
N GLU A 285 22.67 -16.27 10.02
CA GLU A 285 21.28 -15.94 9.78
C GLU A 285 20.40 -16.44 10.93
N THR A 286 19.58 -15.54 11.48
CA THR A 286 18.64 -15.87 12.58
C THR A 286 17.22 -15.60 12.12
N LEU A 287 16.32 -16.57 12.30
CA LEU A 287 14.90 -16.44 12.02
C LEU A 287 14.28 -15.40 12.96
N VAL A 288 13.55 -14.42 12.39
CA VAL A 288 12.82 -13.38 13.12
C VAL A 288 11.34 -13.68 13.19
N PHE A 289 10.75 -13.99 12.03
CA PHE A 289 9.32 -14.26 11.93
C PHE A 289 9.01 -15.15 10.73
N SER A 290 8.09 -16.08 10.92
CA SER A 290 7.53 -16.95 9.87
C SER A 290 6.05 -17.18 10.13
N ASP A 291 5.30 -17.46 9.07
CA ASP A 291 3.92 -17.91 9.11
C ASP A 291 3.84 -19.32 8.49
N GLU A 292 3.00 -20.19 9.03
CA GLU A 292 2.89 -21.58 8.57
C GLU A 292 2.08 -21.74 7.27
N ASN A 293 1.31 -20.71 6.89
CA ASN A 293 0.36 -20.78 5.79
C ASN A 293 0.55 -19.68 4.75
N TYR A 294 1.34 -18.65 5.06
CA TYR A 294 1.48 -17.48 4.22
C TYR A 294 2.91 -16.94 4.18
N ASP A 295 3.25 -16.29 3.08
CA ASP A 295 4.53 -15.61 2.95
C ASP A 295 4.61 -14.41 3.91
N VAL A 296 5.77 -14.25 4.55
CA VAL A 296 6.17 -13.02 5.22
C VAL A 296 7.02 -12.22 4.22
N ASP A 297 6.39 -11.35 3.45
CA ASP A 297 7.02 -10.60 2.34
C ASP A 297 6.71 -9.08 2.37
N GLY A 298 6.10 -8.61 3.43
CA GLY A 298 5.86 -7.19 3.64
C GLY A 298 7.10 -6.41 4.05
N GLY A 299 7.05 -5.08 3.89
CA GLY A 299 8.13 -4.18 4.28
C GLY A 299 8.31 -4.10 5.80
N LEU A 300 9.52 -3.77 6.24
CA LEU A 300 9.81 -3.52 7.65
C LEU A 300 9.10 -2.26 8.15
N ILE A 301 8.73 -2.27 9.41
CA ILE A 301 8.18 -1.14 10.15
C ILE A 301 9.29 -0.60 11.05
N TYR A 302 9.58 0.68 10.93
CA TYR A 302 10.63 1.35 11.68
C TYR A 302 10.07 2.27 12.74
N SER A 303 10.74 2.32 13.89
CA SER A 303 10.52 3.33 14.92
C SER A 303 11.17 4.65 14.49
N PRO A 304 10.42 5.77 14.42
CA PRO A 304 11.03 7.06 14.12
C PRO A 304 11.92 7.55 15.26
N ALA A 305 11.73 7.11 16.51
CA ALA A 305 12.51 7.51 17.65
C ALA A 305 13.88 6.81 17.72
N THR A 306 13.96 5.54 17.33
CA THR A 306 15.19 4.73 17.44
C THR A 306 15.82 4.42 16.08
N ASN A 307 15.12 4.72 15.00
CA ASN A 307 15.49 4.37 13.63
C ASN A 307 15.72 2.86 13.42
N ASP A 308 15.21 2.01 14.32
CA ASP A 308 15.33 0.55 14.25
C ASP A 308 14.04 -0.12 13.77
N ALA A 309 14.18 -1.30 13.20
CA ALA A 309 13.04 -2.12 12.79
C ALA A 309 12.32 -2.70 14.01
N ILE A 310 11.02 -2.49 14.09
CA ILE A 310 10.15 -2.87 15.21
C ILE A 310 9.08 -3.89 14.85
N GLY A 311 8.91 -4.14 13.55
CA GLY A 311 7.88 -5.03 13.04
C GLY A 311 7.97 -5.20 11.54
N VAL A 312 7.04 -5.97 11.00
CA VAL A 312 6.89 -6.24 9.56
C VAL A 312 5.41 -6.17 9.17
N TYR A 313 5.13 -5.68 7.96
CA TYR A 313 3.80 -5.79 7.38
C TYR A 313 3.51 -7.25 7.06
N HIS A 314 2.43 -7.78 7.62
CA HIS A 314 1.97 -9.13 7.39
C HIS A 314 0.43 -9.15 7.40
N PRO A 315 -0.23 -9.29 6.24
CA PRO A 315 -1.67 -9.11 6.13
C PRO A 315 -2.52 -10.03 7.03
N GLN A 316 -1.96 -11.17 7.45
CA GLN A 316 -2.65 -12.10 8.34
C GLN A 316 -2.53 -11.74 9.83
N ALA A 317 -1.60 -10.86 10.18
CA ALA A 317 -1.46 -10.36 11.54
C ALA A 317 -2.54 -9.30 11.87
N PRO A 318 -2.87 -9.08 13.15
CA PRO A 318 -3.77 -8.03 13.57
C PRO A 318 -3.39 -6.65 12.98
N GLY A 319 -4.37 -5.95 12.39
CA GLY A 319 -4.12 -4.69 11.68
C GLY A 319 -3.15 -4.77 10.50
N GLY A 320 -2.85 -5.98 10.01
CA GLY A 320 -1.91 -6.21 8.93
C GLY A 320 -0.45 -6.00 9.31
N ARG A 321 -0.10 -6.12 10.61
CA ARG A 321 1.25 -5.84 11.12
C ARG A 321 1.62 -6.80 12.25
N PHE A 322 2.82 -7.34 12.17
CA PHE A 322 3.43 -8.08 13.25
C PHE A 322 4.52 -7.20 13.89
N TYR A 323 4.38 -6.92 15.19
CA TYR A 323 5.36 -6.19 15.99
C TYR A 323 6.09 -7.15 16.92
N TRP A 324 7.43 -7.19 16.84
CA TRP A 324 8.26 -7.92 17.80
C TRP A 324 8.69 -7.06 18.98
N ASN A 325 8.41 -5.76 18.92
CA ASN A 325 8.72 -4.82 20.00
C ASN A 325 7.50 -4.63 20.92
N ASP A 326 7.68 -4.92 22.21
CA ASP A 326 6.62 -4.90 23.23
C ASP A 326 5.99 -3.51 23.45
N ARG A 327 6.59 -2.44 22.93
CA ARG A 327 6.04 -1.08 23.02
C ARG A 327 4.85 -0.85 22.08
N TYR A 328 4.77 -1.58 20.96
CA TYR A 328 3.77 -1.31 19.90
C TYR A 328 2.66 -2.36 19.87
N ALA A 329 2.94 -3.60 20.15
CA ALA A 329 1.93 -4.67 20.17
C ALA A 329 0.77 -4.40 21.13
N PRO A 330 0.95 -3.87 22.37
CA PRO A 330 -0.16 -3.51 23.25
C PRO A 330 -1.04 -2.37 22.70
N LEU A 331 -0.44 -1.38 22.02
CA LEU A 331 -1.19 -0.30 21.36
C LEU A 331 -2.07 -0.86 20.26
N GLN A 332 -1.53 -1.69 19.36
CA GLN A 332 -2.29 -2.36 18.31
C GLN A 332 -3.45 -3.14 18.90
N LYS A 333 -3.19 -3.97 19.91
CA LYS A 333 -4.24 -4.75 20.59
C LYS A 333 -5.31 -3.88 21.24
N GLY A 334 -4.95 -2.70 21.75
CA GLY A 334 -5.89 -1.73 22.31
C GLY A 334 -6.82 -1.15 21.24
N LEU A 335 -6.25 -0.78 20.08
CA LEU A 335 -6.98 -0.26 18.94
C LEU A 335 -7.93 -1.32 18.34
N ASP A 336 -7.50 -2.57 18.23
CA ASP A 336 -8.33 -3.69 17.74
C ASP A 336 -9.51 -3.99 18.68
N LYS A 337 -9.37 -3.71 19.97
CA LYS A 337 -10.49 -3.78 20.92
C LYS A 337 -11.46 -2.60 20.79
N LEU A 338 -10.94 -1.41 20.49
CA LEU A 338 -11.75 -0.20 20.34
C LEU A 338 -12.55 -0.23 19.02
N PHE A 339 -11.91 -0.59 17.92
CA PHE A 339 -12.50 -0.71 16.59
C PHE A 339 -12.62 -2.19 16.22
N LYS A 340 -13.60 -2.85 16.85
CA LYS A 340 -13.86 -4.27 16.58
C LYS A 340 -14.28 -4.49 15.14
N ASP A 341 -14.01 -5.66 14.63
CA ASP A 341 -14.41 -6.11 13.30
C ASP A 341 -13.85 -5.20 12.16
N SER A 342 -12.74 -4.53 12.46
CA SER A 342 -12.03 -3.64 11.51
C SER A 342 -10.54 -3.98 11.46
N HIS A 343 -9.93 -3.75 10.30
CA HIS A 343 -8.49 -3.73 10.13
C HIS A 343 -7.93 -2.38 10.57
N ASN A 344 -7.26 -2.35 11.72
CA ASN A 344 -6.77 -1.14 12.37
C ASN A 344 -5.26 -0.98 12.15
N SER A 345 -4.89 -0.12 11.24
CA SER A 345 -3.54 -0.03 10.67
C SER A 345 -2.83 1.22 11.16
N LEU A 346 -1.87 1.08 12.08
CA LEU A 346 -0.98 2.18 12.50
C LEU A 346 -0.09 2.61 11.32
N ARG A 347 -0.37 3.74 10.69
CA ARG A 347 0.28 4.21 9.46
C ARG A 347 1.55 5.00 9.71
N ALA A 348 1.60 5.79 10.76
CA ALA A 348 2.74 6.63 11.12
C ALA A 348 2.75 6.93 12.62
N PHE A 349 3.94 7.28 13.11
CA PHE A 349 4.17 7.88 14.42
C PHE A 349 4.92 9.20 14.25
N SER A 350 4.70 10.15 15.17
CA SER A 350 5.57 11.31 15.33
C SER A 350 6.98 10.89 15.76
N GLN A 351 7.98 11.78 15.61
CA GLN A 351 9.37 11.49 15.98
C GLN A 351 9.52 11.05 17.45
N ASP A 352 8.74 11.64 18.35
CA ASP A 352 8.67 11.27 19.77
C ASP A 352 7.72 10.10 20.08
N GLU A 353 7.04 9.60 19.04
CA GLU A 353 6.05 8.51 19.08
C GLU A 353 4.83 8.74 20.00
N GLN A 354 4.55 10.00 20.33
CA GLN A 354 3.36 10.31 21.12
C GLN A 354 2.12 10.43 20.28
N ILE A 355 2.25 10.95 19.06
CA ILE A 355 1.16 11.07 18.10
C ILE A 355 1.25 9.91 17.09
N TYR A 356 0.11 9.34 16.74
CA TYR A 356 0.03 8.31 15.71
C TYR A 356 -1.14 8.53 14.75
N LEU A 357 -0.95 8.13 13.50
CA LEU A 357 -1.97 8.08 12.48
C LEU A 357 -2.50 6.66 12.36
N LEU A 358 -3.80 6.48 12.59
CA LEU A 358 -4.50 5.22 12.43
C LEU A 358 -5.37 5.26 11.18
N TYR A 359 -5.34 4.19 10.41
CA TYR A 359 -6.30 3.89 9.35
C TYR A 359 -7.10 2.67 9.75
N SER A 360 -8.43 2.77 9.71
CA SER A 360 -9.34 1.68 10.07
C SER A 360 -10.35 1.46 8.95
N GLU A 361 -10.54 0.21 8.55
CA GLU A 361 -11.51 -0.21 7.53
C GLU A 361 -12.05 -1.60 7.83
N SER A 362 -13.22 -1.93 7.25
CA SER A 362 -13.76 -3.30 7.20
C SER A 362 -14.47 -3.51 5.86
N ASP A 363 -14.99 -4.69 5.64
CA ASP A 363 -15.76 -5.02 4.43
C ASP A 363 -16.95 -4.07 4.23
N THR A 364 -17.57 -3.67 5.35
CA THR A 364 -18.76 -2.80 5.37
C THR A 364 -18.47 -1.36 5.83
N GLN A 365 -17.22 -1.04 6.12
CA GLN A 365 -16.80 0.31 6.49
C GLN A 365 -15.60 0.74 5.62
N PRO A 366 -15.82 1.62 4.62
CA PRO A 366 -14.73 2.24 3.87
C PRO A 366 -13.74 2.95 4.78
N GLY A 367 -12.50 3.02 4.36
CA GLY A 367 -11.40 3.52 5.15
C GLY A 367 -11.62 4.87 5.82
N ARG A 368 -11.25 4.95 7.09
CA ARG A 368 -11.28 6.14 7.94
C ARG A 368 -9.92 6.38 8.56
N TYR A 369 -9.54 7.65 8.65
CA TYR A 369 -8.31 8.09 9.29
C TYR A 369 -8.60 8.72 10.63
N TYR A 370 -7.76 8.40 11.61
CA TYR A 370 -7.83 8.92 12.98
C TYR A 370 -6.43 9.37 13.41
N ILE A 371 -6.39 10.38 14.29
CA ILE A 371 -5.19 10.77 15.01
C ILE A 371 -5.33 10.31 16.47
N GLY A 372 -4.30 9.70 17.00
CA GLY A 372 -4.23 9.33 18.40
C GLY A 372 -3.07 9.98 19.12
N ASN A 373 -3.27 10.26 20.40
CA ASN A 373 -2.24 10.76 21.31
C ASN A 373 -2.05 9.75 22.44
N ARG A 374 -0.86 9.16 22.52
CA ARG A 374 -0.53 8.12 23.52
C ARG A 374 -0.45 8.66 24.93
N LYS A 375 0.02 9.89 25.10
CA LYS A 375 0.17 10.55 26.41
C LYS A 375 -1.18 10.94 26.99
N GLU A 376 -2.06 11.46 26.16
CA GLU A 376 -3.41 11.92 26.56
C GLU A 376 -4.44 10.80 26.50
N VAL A 377 -4.10 9.65 25.87
CA VAL A 377 -4.96 8.50 25.66
C VAL A 377 -6.24 8.90 24.90
N THR A 378 -6.06 9.72 23.86
CA THR A 378 -7.15 10.18 22.98
C THR A 378 -7.01 9.61 21.58
N ILE A 379 -8.14 9.56 20.88
CA ILE A 379 -8.21 9.25 19.46
C ILE A 379 -9.36 10.04 18.83
N ASP A 380 -9.05 10.80 17.80
CA ASP A 380 -10.00 11.69 17.13
C ASP A 380 -10.10 11.32 15.65
N PHE A 381 -11.34 11.41 15.12
CA PHE A 381 -11.60 11.19 13.71
C PHE A 381 -11.06 12.36 12.88
N LEU A 382 -10.42 12.03 11.74
CA LEU A 382 -9.89 13.01 10.79
C LEU A 382 -10.68 13.03 9.47
N PHE A 383 -10.68 11.92 8.74
CA PHE A 383 -11.19 11.86 7.37
C PHE A 383 -11.80 10.49 7.06
N ALA A 384 -12.80 10.48 6.17
CA ALA A 384 -13.35 9.27 5.55
C ALA A 384 -13.01 9.24 4.05
N GLN A 385 -12.70 8.07 3.53
CA GLN A 385 -12.41 7.90 2.10
C GLN A 385 -13.67 8.05 1.24
N TYR A 386 -14.77 7.43 1.66
CA TYR A 386 -16.05 7.42 0.94
C TYR A 386 -17.21 7.81 1.85
N PRO A 387 -17.34 9.12 2.18
CA PRO A 387 -18.37 9.58 3.14
C PRO A 387 -19.81 9.43 2.63
N ASP A 388 -20.00 9.35 1.31
CA ASP A 388 -21.33 9.29 0.69
C ASP A 388 -21.87 7.85 0.57
N ILE A 389 -21.08 6.83 0.88
CA ILE A 389 -21.53 5.43 0.85
C ILE A 389 -22.38 5.12 2.06
N ASN A 390 -23.61 4.63 1.83
CA ASN A 390 -24.42 4.07 2.89
C ASN A 390 -23.86 2.70 3.31
N THR A 391 -23.20 2.66 4.44
CA THR A 391 -22.50 1.48 4.95
C THR A 391 -23.45 0.36 5.42
N GLU A 392 -24.69 0.68 5.78
CA GLU A 392 -25.70 -0.31 6.19
C GLU A 392 -26.12 -1.24 5.03
N ALA A 393 -25.98 -0.75 3.81
CA ALA A 393 -26.29 -1.52 2.60
C ALA A 393 -25.13 -2.41 2.14
N LEU A 394 -23.93 -2.31 2.73
CA LEU A 394 -22.77 -3.10 2.38
C LEU A 394 -22.84 -4.49 3.00
N SER A 395 -22.30 -5.48 2.31
CA SER A 395 -22.23 -6.89 2.74
C SER A 395 -20.83 -7.25 3.19
N ASP A 396 -20.75 -8.14 4.19
CA ASP A 396 -19.49 -8.72 4.63
C ASP A 396 -18.96 -9.73 3.61
N HIS A 397 -17.66 -9.92 3.58
CA HIS A 397 -16.99 -10.92 2.76
C HIS A 397 -16.78 -12.21 3.57
N GLU A 398 -17.25 -13.32 3.03
CA GLU A 398 -16.93 -14.64 3.55
C GLU A 398 -15.65 -15.16 2.89
N ARG A 399 -14.64 -15.47 3.70
CA ARG A 399 -13.46 -16.14 3.21
C ARG A 399 -13.77 -17.61 3.00
N ILE A 400 -13.73 -18.07 1.75
CA ILE A 400 -14.03 -19.44 1.37
C ILE A 400 -12.82 -20.16 0.83
N ARG A 401 -12.91 -21.50 0.75
CA ARG A 401 -12.00 -22.35 0.00
C ARG A 401 -12.81 -23.28 -0.88
N PHE A 402 -12.34 -23.48 -2.10
CA PHE A 402 -12.89 -24.44 -3.02
C PHE A 402 -11.76 -25.26 -3.65
N THR A 403 -12.10 -26.47 -4.09
CA THR A 403 -11.15 -27.39 -4.68
C THR A 403 -11.21 -27.31 -6.19
N ALA A 404 -10.12 -26.90 -6.84
CA ALA A 404 -9.99 -26.90 -8.29
C ALA A 404 -10.03 -28.33 -8.85
N ARG A 405 -10.29 -28.49 -10.16
CA ARG A 405 -10.41 -29.78 -10.86
C ARG A 405 -9.22 -30.71 -10.68
N ASP A 406 -8.04 -30.17 -10.44
CA ASP A 406 -6.81 -30.90 -10.19
C ASP A 406 -6.53 -31.13 -8.68
N LYS A 407 -7.50 -30.83 -7.83
CA LYS A 407 -7.49 -30.96 -6.37
C LYS A 407 -6.67 -29.90 -5.62
N THR A 408 -6.25 -28.83 -6.29
CA THR A 408 -5.63 -27.69 -5.63
C THR A 408 -6.68 -26.89 -4.84
N GLU A 409 -6.37 -26.57 -3.59
CA GLU A 409 -7.21 -25.71 -2.74
C GLU A 409 -6.99 -24.25 -3.12
N ILE A 410 -8.08 -23.57 -3.50
CA ILE A 410 -8.09 -22.16 -3.88
C ILE A 410 -8.85 -21.38 -2.81
N GLU A 411 -8.22 -20.34 -2.26
CA GLU A 411 -8.85 -19.41 -1.34
C GLU A 411 -9.48 -18.24 -2.12
N GLY A 412 -10.58 -17.73 -1.62
CA GLY A 412 -11.23 -16.55 -2.20
C GLY A 412 -12.17 -15.88 -1.21
N TYR A 413 -12.78 -14.79 -1.66
CA TYR A 413 -13.75 -14.03 -0.89
C TYR A 413 -15.09 -14.04 -1.62
N LEU A 414 -16.10 -14.63 -0.98
CA LEU A 414 -17.49 -14.62 -1.46
C LEU A 414 -18.26 -13.54 -0.73
N THR A 415 -18.99 -12.71 -1.48
CA THR A 415 -19.87 -11.69 -0.93
C THR A 415 -21.27 -11.91 -1.46
N LEU A 416 -22.20 -12.14 -0.56
CA LEU A 416 -23.61 -12.29 -0.91
C LEU A 416 -24.33 -10.94 -0.81
N PRO A 417 -25.27 -10.64 -1.70
CA PRO A 417 -26.07 -9.42 -1.62
C PRO A 417 -27.03 -9.46 -0.43
N LYS A 418 -27.35 -8.30 0.14
CA LYS A 418 -28.40 -8.15 1.15
C LYS A 418 -29.82 -8.08 0.56
N ILE A 419 -29.94 -8.01 -0.76
CA ILE A 419 -31.20 -7.89 -1.48
C ILE A 419 -31.36 -9.06 -2.45
N GLY A 420 -32.64 -9.41 -2.76
CA GLY A 420 -32.94 -10.57 -3.61
C GLY A 420 -33.01 -11.87 -2.82
N GLU A 421 -33.19 -12.97 -3.54
CA GLU A 421 -33.30 -14.33 -3.01
C GLU A 421 -32.38 -15.27 -3.81
N ALA A 422 -31.82 -16.27 -3.12
CA ALA A 422 -31.01 -17.29 -3.76
C ALA A 422 -31.87 -18.17 -4.70
N PRO A 423 -31.27 -18.67 -5.81
CA PRO A 423 -29.90 -18.52 -6.24
C PRO A 423 -29.61 -17.14 -6.83
N TYR A 424 -28.51 -16.49 -6.38
CA TYR A 424 -28.12 -15.17 -6.87
C TYR A 424 -27.36 -15.26 -8.22
N PRO A 425 -27.57 -14.33 -9.16
CA PRO A 425 -26.66 -14.16 -10.26
C PRO A 425 -25.27 -13.79 -9.68
N THR A 426 -24.22 -14.47 -10.15
CA THR A 426 -22.89 -14.37 -9.54
C THR A 426 -21.87 -13.82 -10.53
N VAL A 427 -21.06 -12.90 -10.07
CA VAL A 427 -19.89 -12.35 -10.78
C VAL A 427 -18.63 -13.00 -10.22
N ILE A 428 -17.87 -13.68 -11.09
CA ILE A 428 -16.49 -14.08 -10.75
C ILE A 428 -15.58 -12.93 -11.13
N PHE A 429 -14.87 -12.38 -10.15
CA PHE A 429 -14.10 -11.15 -10.27
C PHE A 429 -12.63 -11.37 -9.87
N PRO A 430 -11.81 -11.95 -10.76
CA PRO A 430 -10.40 -12.21 -10.49
C PRO A 430 -9.59 -10.90 -10.49
N HIS A 431 -8.61 -10.81 -9.58
CA HIS A 431 -7.64 -9.71 -9.59
C HIS A 431 -6.71 -9.76 -10.80
N GLY A 432 -6.12 -8.63 -11.14
CA GLY A 432 -5.06 -8.54 -12.14
C GLY A 432 -3.71 -9.03 -11.62
N GLY A 433 -2.69 -8.97 -12.46
CA GLY A 433 -1.32 -9.30 -12.06
C GLY A 433 -0.70 -10.38 -12.94
N PRO A 434 -0.59 -11.67 -12.52
CA PRO A 434 -1.22 -12.40 -11.40
C PRO A 434 -0.54 -12.23 -10.04
N GLY A 435 0.72 -11.77 -9.95
CA GLY A 435 1.52 -11.68 -8.72
C GLY A 435 1.04 -10.69 -7.65
N VAL A 436 -0.27 -10.53 -7.50
CA VAL A 436 -0.96 -9.82 -6.43
C VAL A 436 -1.99 -10.75 -5.80
N ARG A 437 -2.81 -10.29 -4.85
CA ARG A 437 -3.87 -11.10 -4.24
C ARG A 437 -5.02 -10.25 -3.76
N GLU A 438 -6.18 -10.90 -3.59
CA GLU A 438 -7.32 -10.33 -2.89
C GLU A 438 -7.15 -10.40 -1.37
N TYR A 439 -7.73 -9.41 -0.69
CA TYR A 439 -7.82 -9.33 0.76
C TYR A 439 -9.27 -9.03 1.19
N SER A 440 -9.58 -9.24 2.46
CA SER A 440 -10.77 -8.65 3.06
C SER A 440 -10.59 -7.13 3.19
N GLY A 441 -11.70 -6.42 3.40
CA GLY A 441 -11.75 -4.96 3.45
C GLY A 441 -12.66 -4.40 2.36
N PHE A 442 -12.93 -3.11 2.43
CA PHE A 442 -13.84 -2.45 1.53
C PHE A 442 -13.36 -2.50 0.07
N ASP A 443 -14.18 -3.07 -0.82
CA ASP A 443 -13.99 -3.06 -2.26
C ASP A 443 -15.20 -2.44 -2.97
N TYR A 444 -14.97 -1.33 -3.66
CA TYR A 444 -16.07 -0.57 -4.28
C TYR A 444 -16.74 -1.30 -5.45
N TRP A 445 -16.04 -2.20 -6.18
CA TRP A 445 -16.64 -3.03 -7.23
C TRP A 445 -17.56 -4.08 -6.63
N THR A 446 -17.10 -4.79 -5.61
CA THR A 446 -17.91 -5.75 -4.88
C THR A 446 -19.14 -5.08 -4.27
N ALA A 447 -18.96 -3.94 -3.61
CA ALA A 447 -20.06 -3.15 -3.04
C ALA A 447 -21.07 -2.71 -4.12
N TYR A 448 -20.60 -2.30 -5.30
CA TYR A 448 -21.47 -1.94 -6.41
C TYR A 448 -22.32 -3.13 -6.89
N PHE A 449 -21.71 -4.28 -7.16
CA PHE A 449 -22.44 -5.44 -7.66
C PHE A 449 -23.41 -6.00 -6.62
N THR A 450 -22.99 -6.12 -5.36
CA THR A 450 -23.83 -6.67 -4.28
C THR A 450 -25.03 -5.76 -3.97
N SER A 451 -24.85 -4.43 -4.07
CA SER A 451 -25.98 -3.49 -3.93
C SER A 451 -27.05 -3.64 -5.02
N ARG A 452 -26.79 -4.42 -6.06
CA ARG A 452 -27.70 -4.72 -7.19
C ARG A 452 -28.15 -6.16 -7.24
N GLY A 453 -27.91 -6.92 -6.17
CA GLY A 453 -28.40 -8.30 -6.04
C GLY A 453 -27.50 -9.38 -6.67
N TYR A 454 -26.27 -9.04 -7.05
CA TYR A 454 -25.29 -10.03 -7.51
C TYR A 454 -24.48 -10.56 -6.32
N ALA A 455 -24.20 -11.84 -6.29
CA ALA A 455 -23.10 -12.38 -5.51
C ALA A 455 -21.77 -12.09 -6.23
N VAL A 456 -20.68 -11.93 -5.49
CA VAL A 456 -19.35 -11.69 -6.07
C VAL A 456 -18.36 -12.67 -5.45
N LEU A 457 -17.65 -13.42 -6.29
CA LEU A 457 -16.52 -14.26 -5.87
C LEU A 457 -15.21 -13.68 -6.40
N ARG A 458 -14.28 -13.36 -5.50
CA ARG A 458 -12.93 -12.89 -5.78
C ARG A 458 -11.91 -13.99 -5.42
N PRO A 459 -11.51 -14.86 -6.38
CA PRO A 459 -10.61 -15.97 -6.09
C PRO A 459 -9.16 -15.52 -6.06
N ASN A 460 -8.36 -16.09 -5.15
CA ASN A 460 -6.91 -16.06 -5.18
C ASN A 460 -6.41 -17.30 -5.91
N PHE A 461 -6.45 -17.26 -7.23
CA PHE A 461 -6.02 -18.33 -8.12
C PHE A 461 -4.51 -18.52 -8.11
N ARG A 462 -4.02 -19.68 -8.60
CA ARG A 462 -2.56 -19.93 -8.69
C ARG A 462 -1.82 -18.79 -9.40
N GLY A 463 -0.65 -18.41 -8.88
CA GLY A 463 0.08 -17.21 -9.26
C GLY A 463 -0.20 -16.01 -8.35
N SER A 464 -1.25 -16.05 -7.51
CA SER A 464 -1.47 -15.01 -6.50
C SER A 464 -0.34 -15.02 -5.47
N SER A 465 0.13 -13.83 -5.07
CA SER A 465 1.23 -13.68 -4.11
C SER A 465 0.83 -14.08 -2.69
N GLY A 466 1.82 -14.46 -1.87
CA GLY A 466 1.64 -14.71 -0.45
C GLY A 466 1.20 -16.12 -0.08
N TYR A 467 1.10 -17.03 -1.02
CA TYR A 467 0.68 -18.42 -0.81
C TYR A 467 1.80 -19.45 -0.97
N GLY A 468 3.05 -19.00 -0.85
CA GLY A 468 4.22 -19.86 -0.97
C GLY A 468 4.72 -20.02 -2.41
N TYR A 469 5.89 -20.67 -2.55
CA TYR A 469 6.62 -20.78 -3.81
C TYR A 469 5.87 -21.56 -4.88
N SER A 470 5.35 -22.71 -4.51
CA SER A 470 4.68 -23.64 -5.46
C SER A 470 3.37 -23.07 -6.00
N PHE A 471 2.67 -22.27 -5.21
CA PHE A 471 1.40 -21.65 -5.60
C PHE A 471 1.62 -20.32 -6.33
N SER A 472 2.62 -19.55 -5.96
CA SER A 472 2.85 -18.18 -6.47
C SER A 472 3.90 -18.14 -7.56
N GLU A 473 5.17 -18.12 -7.20
CA GLU A 473 6.26 -17.81 -8.14
C GLU A 473 6.49 -18.89 -9.20
N SER A 474 6.38 -20.17 -8.84
CA SER A 474 6.54 -21.26 -9.80
C SER A 474 5.43 -21.29 -10.87
N GLN A 475 4.30 -20.64 -10.61
CA GLN A 475 3.16 -20.59 -11.51
C GLN A 475 3.20 -19.42 -12.50
N MET A 476 4.14 -18.48 -12.38
CA MET A 476 4.19 -17.27 -13.21
C MET A 476 4.27 -17.51 -14.72
N GLN A 477 4.60 -18.72 -15.15
CA GLN A 477 4.63 -19.10 -16.57
C GLN A 477 3.35 -19.81 -17.03
N ASN A 478 2.37 -20.05 -16.15
CA ASN A 478 1.16 -20.83 -16.43
C ASN A 478 -0.06 -19.96 -16.82
N TRP A 479 0.17 -18.82 -17.44
CA TRP A 479 -0.86 -17.93 -17.92
C TRP A 479 -1.73 -18.62 -19.00
N GLY A 480 -3.05 -18.53 -18.82
CA GLY A 480 -4.01 -19.19 -19.72
C GLY A 480 -4.09 -20.71 -19.57
N MET A 481 -3.46 -21.30 -18.55
CA MET A 481 -3.51 -22.72 -18.19
C MET A 481 -4.16 -22.90 -16.82
N ALA A 482 -3.48 -23.52 -15.87
CA ALA A 482 -4.02 -23.81 -14.54
C ALA A 482 -4.56 -22.57 -13.79
N MET A 483 -3.96 -21.39 -13.98
CA MET A 483 -4.50 -20.14 -13.44
C MET A 483 -5.91 -19.83 -13.95
N GLN A 484 -6.15 -20.05 -15.26
CA GLN A 484 -7.48 -19.83 -15.85
C GLN A 484 -8.47 -20.90 -15.40
N ASP A 485 -8.01 -22.15 -15.25
CA ASP A 485 -8.84 -23.25 -14.76
C ASP A 485 -9.33 -22.99 -13.34
N ASP A 486 -8.48 -22.47 -12.45
CA ASP A 486 -8.85 -22.10 -11.07
C ASP A 486 -9.99 -21.07 -11.04
N VAL A 487 -9.92 -20.06 -11.92
CA VAL A 487 -10.98 -19.03 -12.03
C VAL A 487 -12.28 -19.63 -12.55
N VAL A 488 -12.19 -20.57 -13.50
CA VAL A 488 -13.38 -21.26 -14.06
C VAL A 488 -14.01 -22.20 -13.05
N ASP A 489 -13.20 -22.86 -12.22
CA ASP A 489 -13.66 -23.80 -11.19
C ASP A 489 -14.34 -23.07 -10.01
N GLY A 490 -13.97 -21.81 -9.73
CA GLY A 490 -14.66 -20.97 -8.77
C GLY A 490 -16.06 -20.56 -9.21
#